data_470ed40fb5003694e6866c8d88c260be
#
_entry.id   470ed40fb5003694e6866c8d88c260be
#
_cell.length_a   1.000
_cell.length_b   1.000
_cell.length_c   1.000
_cell.angle_alpha   90.00
_cell.angle_beta   90.00
_cell.angle_gamma   90.00
#
_symmetry.space_group_name_H-M   'P 1'
#
loop_
_entity.id
_entity.type
_entity.pdbx_description
1 polymer ?
#
loop_
_entity_poly.entity_id
_entity_poly.type
_entity_poly.pdbx_seq_one_letter_code
_entity_poly.pdbx_strand_id
1 'polypeptide(L)'
;SEGIVVIDSDGDIQFSNHSWDALGRVEPWFEYGGWSGVNYLKVCDDAGEEGDSFALRAASGIRKVSRAEQDLYYLEYPCHSPSAERWFMMRVSQFVLSGKQFLVISHRDITQQKLAEEEVLKLSSVDDVTGLPNRRVFGEFLDKQWVRAVRMKTPISLAMIDVDHFKKINDS
;
A
#
# COMPACT_ATOMS: atom_id res chain seq x y z
N SER A 1 10.78 -10.12 -8.17
CA SER A 1 9.96 -11.10 -8.94
C SER A 1 8.48 -10.72 -8.78
N GLU A 2 7.68 -10.95 -9.80
CA GLU A 2 6.24 -10.64 -9.83
C GLU A 2 5.47 -11.96 -9.71
N GLY A 3 4.60 -12.06 -8.70
CA GLY A 3 3.65 -13.16 -8.56
C GLY A 3 2.48 -12.94 -9.50
N ILE A 4 2.13 -13.96 -10.31
CA ILE A 4 1.03 -13.87 -11.28
C ILE A 4 0.07 -15.02 -11.03
N VAL A 5 -1.22 -14.68 -10.99
CA VAL A 5 -2.32 -15.62 -10.98
C VAL A 5 -3.32 -15.23 -12.07
N VAL A 6 -3.88 -16.23 -12.74
CA VAL A 6 -4.94 -16.05 -13.73
C VAL A 6 -6.19 -16.73 -13.20
N ILE A 7 -7.30 -16.01 -13.20
CA ILE A 7 -8.60 -16.51 -12.81
C ILE A 7 -9.59 -16.43 -13.98
N ASP A 8 -10.61 -17.25 -13.96
CA ASP A 8 -11.74 -17.14 -14.88
C ASP A 8 -12.79 -16.13 -14.41
N SER A 9 -13.89 -16.03 -15.13
CA SER A 9 -14.99 -15.10 -14.81
C SER A 9 -15.67 -15.39 -13.46
N ASP A 10 -15.60 -16.62 -12.98
CA ASP A 10 -16.19 -17.05 -11.71
C ASP A 10 -15.23 -16.86 -10.52
N GLY A 11 -13.97 -16.52 -10.80
CA GLY A 11 -12.93 -16.27 -9.80
C GLY A 11 -12.05 -17.49 -9.51
N ASP A 12 -12.23 -18.59 -10.23
CA ASP A 12 -11.47 -19.82 -10.02
C ASP A 12 -10.07 -19.70 -10.64
N ILE A 13 -9.06 -20.07 -9.86
CA ILE A 13 -7.66 -20.01 -10.31
C ILE A 13 -7.39 -21.07 -11.37
N GLN A 14 -7.00 -20.59 -12.56
CA GLN A 14 -6.67 -21.41 -13.73
C GLN A 14 -5.16 -21.59 -13.91
N PHE A 15 -4.36 -20.63 -13.43
CA PHE A 15 -2.91 -20.65 -13.53
C PHE A 15 -2.26 -19.81 -12.42
N SER A 16 -1.12 -20.26 -11.92
CA SER A 16 -0.20 -19.48 -11.10
C SER A 16 1.23 -19.65 -11.58
N ASN A 17 2.08 -18.64 -11.40
CA ASN A 17 3.49 -18.77 -11.67
C ASN A 17 4.27 -19.12 -10.38
N HIS A 18 5.50 -19.60 -10.56
CA HIS A 18 6.37 -19.98 -9.45
C HIS A 18 6.56 -18.87 -8.39
N SER A 19 6.60 -17.62 -8.80
CA SER A 19 6.74 -16.48 -7.86
C SER A 19 5.50 -16.31 -6.99
N TRP A 20 4.31 -16.55 -7.54
CA TRP A 20 3.06 -16.58 -6.78
C TRP A 20 3.06 -17.73 -5.76
N ASP A 21 3.45 -18.94 -6.20
CA ASP A 21 3.51 -20.10 -5.33
C ASP A 21 4.51 -19.89 -4.18
N ALA A 22 5.61 -19.18 -4.44
CA ALA A 22 6.60 -18.83 -3.42
C ALA A 22 6.09 -17.80 -2.41
N LEU A 23 5.26 -16.81 -2.85
CA LEU A 23 4.60 -15.85 -1.96
C LEU A 23 3.63 -16.57 -1.01
N GLY A 24 2.81 -17.47 -1.54
CA GLY A 24 1.84 -18.20 -0.74
C GLY A 24 2.43 -19.11 0.32
N ARG A 25 3.66 -19.60 0.17
CA ARG A 25 4.34 -20.44 1.18
C ARG A 25 4.78 -19.68 2.44
N VAL A 26 4.77 -18.36 2.41
CA VAL A 26 5.21 -17.51 3.53
C VAL A 26 4.02 -17.08 4.40
N GLU A 27 2.80 -17.24 3.92
CA GLU A 27 1.59 -16.77 4.60
C GLU A 27 0.80 -17.92 5.24
N PRO A 28 0.20 -17.73 6.46
CA PRO A 28 -0.43 -18.80 7.25
C PRO A 28 -1.65 -19.47 6.59
N TRP A 29 -2.25 -18.83 5.58
CA TRP A 29 -3.46 -19.32 4.88
C TRP A 29 -3.14 -20.27 3.71
N PHE A 30 -1.86 -20.67 3.58
CA PHE A 30 -1.36 -21.55 2.54
C PHE A 30 -1.12 -22.98 3.00
N GLU A 31 -2.14 -23.64 3.54
CA GLU A 31 -2.01 -25.04 3.98
C GLU A 31 -2.24 -26.10 2.89
N TYR A 32 -2.56 -25.73 1.66
CA TYR A 32 -2.94 -26.68 0.61
C TYR A 32 -1.97 -26.66 -0.58
N GLY A 33 -1.50 -27.84 -0.94
CA GLY A 33 -0.50 -28.10 -1.96
C GLY A 33 -0.88 -27.79 -3.41
N GLY A 34 -1.31 -26.58 -3.69
CA GLY A 34 -1.60 -26.04 -5.03
C GLY A 34 -2.84 -25.17 -5.05
N TRP A 35 -2.88 -24.25 -6.02
CA TRP A 35 -3.98 -23.29 -6.22
C TRP A 35 -5.15 -23.86 -7.02
N SER A 36 -5.06 -25.08 -7.52
CA SER A 36 -6.13 -25.73 -8.29
C SER A 36 -7.38 -25.93 -7.45
N GLY A 37 -8.51 -25.38 -7.89
CA GLY A 37 -9.80 -25.44 -7.18
C GLY A 37 -9.99 -24.37 -6.11
N VAL A 38 -9.06 -23.44 -5.98
CA VAL A 38 -9.20 -22.27 -5.10
C VAL A 38 -9.87 -21.15 -5.87
N ASN A 39 -10.93 -20.57 -5.28
CA ASN A 39 -11.57 -19.38 -5.82
C ASN A 39 -10.96 -18.14 -5.16
N TYR A 40 -10.27 -17.33 -5.97
CA TYR A 40 -9.56 -16.13 -5.52
C TYR A 40 -10.50 -15.08 -4.94
N LEU A 41 -11.65 -14.86 -5.58
CA LEU A 41 -12.63 -13.87 -5.12
C LEU A 41 -13.23 -14.28 -3.78
N LYS A 42 -13.51 -15.57 -3.61
CA LYS A 42 -14.01 -16.09 -2.34
C LYS A 42 -13.01 -15.88 -1.20
N VAL A 43 -11.72 -16.14 -1.44
CA VAL A 43 -10.66 -15.89 -0.43
C VAL A 43 -10.63 -14.40 -0.04
N CYS A 44 -10.75 -13.49 -1.01
CA CYS A 44 -10.81 -12.06 -0.72
C CYS A 44 -12.09 -11.66 0.04
N ASP A 45 -13.23 -12.25 -0.29
CA ASP A 45 -14.50 -11.97 0.41
C ASP A 45 -14.44 -12.47 1.85
N ASP A 46 -14.00 -13.72 2.06
CA ASP A 46 -13.87 -14.34 3.39
C ASP A 46 -12.92 -13.50 4.29
N ALA A 47 -11.76 -13.10 3.77
CA ALA A 47 -10.83 -12.23 4.50
C ALA A 47 -11.43 -10.83 4.78
N GLY A 48 -12.23 -10.32 3.85
CA GLY A 48 -12.96 -9.07 4.03
C GLY A 48 -14.01 -9.13 5.13
N GLU A 49 -14.71 -10.25 5.28
CA GLU A 49 -15.66 -10.48 6.39
C GLU A 49 -14.95 -10.54 7.75
N GLU A 50 -13.69 -11.00 7.77
CA GLU A 50 -12.83 -11.00 8.95
C GLU A 50 -12.23 -9.61 9.25
N GLY A 51 -12.49 -8.60 8.41
CA GLY A 51 -12.10 -7.21 8.62
C GLY A 51 -10.91 -6.73 7.78
N ASP A 52 -10.43 -7.52 6.82
CA ASP A 52 -9.40 -7.08 5.88
C ASP A 52 -9.98 -6.12 4.82
N SER A 53 -9.78 -4.83 5.04
CA SER A 53 -10.23 -3.78 4.11
C SER A 53 -9.52 -3.82 2.76
N PHE A 54 -8.31 -4.36 2.68
CA PHE A 54 -7.57 -4.49 1.42
C PHE A 54 -8.13 -5.63 0.58
N ALA A 55 -8.50 -6.75 1.20
CA ALA A 55 -9.16 -7.86 0.54
C ALA A 55 -10.50 -7.44 -0.08
N LEU A 56 -11.32 -6.65 0.64
CA LEU A 56 -12.56 -6.07 0.10
C LEU A 56 -12.31 -5.16 -1.12
N ARG A 57 -11.30 -4.31 -1.04
CA ARG A 57 -10.92 -3.43 -2.15
C ARG A 57 -10.41 -4.23 -3.35
N ALA A 58 -9.63 -5.28 -3.11
CA ALA A 58 -9.14 -6.19 -4.15
C ALA A 58 -10.33 -6.87 -4.86
N ALA A 59 -11.23 -7.51 -4.13
CA ALA A 59 -12.42 -8.15 -4.69
C ALA A 59 -13.29 -7.17 -5.50
N SER A 60 -13.50 -5.96 -4.97
CA SER A 60 -14.24 -4.91 -5.66
C SER A 60 -13.56 -4.49 -6.97
N GLY A 61 -12.23 -4.28 -6.96
CA GLY A 61 -11.47 -3.90 -8.14
C GLY A 61 -11.44 -4.99 -9.20
N ILE A 62 -11.28 -6.26 -8.81
CA ILE A 62 -11.34 -7.41 -9.71
C ILE A 62 -12.70 -7.47 -10.42
N ARG A 63 -13.80 -7.32 -9.66
CA ARG A 63 -15.16 -7.34 -10.24
C ARG A 63 -15.42 -6.19 -11.21
N LYS A 64 -14.87 -5.00 -10.96
CA LYS A 64 -14.97 -3.86 -11.89
C LYS A 64 -14.28 -4.15 -13.21
N VAL A 65 -13.06 -4.72 -13.17
CA VAL A 65 -12.34 -5.13 -14.38
C VAL A 65 -13.09 -6.25 -15.10
N SER A 66 -13.60 -7.26 -14.39
CA SER A 66 -14.40 -8.35 -14.97
C SER A 66 -15.63 -7.86 -15.71
N ARG A 67 -16.28 -6.81 -15.22
CA ARG A 67 -17.47 -6.20 -15.84
C ARG A 67 -17.15 -5.16 -16.92
N ALA A 68 -15.87 -5.00 -17.26
CA ALA A 68 -15.38 -3.96 -18.18
C ALA A 68 -15.77 -2.52 -17.75
N GLU A 69 -15.99 -2.28 -16.46
CA GLU A 69 -16.21 -0.94 -15.90
C GLU A 69 -14.90 -0.14 -15.89
N GLN A 70 -13.77 -0.85 -15.91
CA GLN A 70 -12.42 -0.29 -16.07
C GLN A 70 -11.48 -1.33 -16.70
N ASP A 71 -10.49 -0.86 -17.48
CA ASP A 71 -9.56 -1.75 -18.19
C ASP A 71 -8.47 -2.30 -17.27
N LEU A 72 -8.06 -1.51 -16.30
CA LEU A 72 -6.97 -1.80 -15.37
C LEU A 72 -7.36 -1.37 -13.95
N TYR A 73 -6.94 -2.15 -12.95
CA TYR A 73 -7.05 -1.79 -11.55
C TYR A 73 -5.70 -1.93 -10.86
N TYR A 74 -5.38 -0.98 -10.00
CA TYR A 74 -4.19 -1.00 -9.16
C TYR A 74 -4.58 -0.84 -7.70
N LEU A 75 -3.89 -1.59 -6.83
CA LEU A 75 -4.04 -1.49 -5.39
C LEU A 75 -2.68 -1.69 -4.72
N GLU A 76 -2.21 -0.67 -4.02
CA GLU A 76 -1.09 -0.82 -3.10
C GLU A 76 -1.62 -1.26 -1.73
N TYR A 77 -0.95 -2.24 -1.13
CA TYR A 77 -1.33 -2.77 0.17
C TYR A 77 -0.12 -3.22 0.98
N PRO A 78 -0.17 -3.04 2.32
CA PRO A 78 0.83 -3.60 3.21
C PRO A 78 0.61 -5.11 3.38
N CYS A 79 1.71 -5.85 3.47
CA CYS A 79 1.72 -7.26 3.81
C CYS A 79 2.88 -7.47 4.79
N HIS A 80 2.65 -7.08 6.05
CA HIS A 80 3.67 -7.11 7.08
C HIS A 80 3.70 -8.48 7.74
N SER A 81 4.91 -9.01 7.91
CA SER A 81 5.17 -10.16 8.77
C SER A 81 5.76 -9.69 10.11
N PRO A 82 5.76 -10.51 11.16
CA PRO A 82 6.41 -10.14 12.42
C PRO A 82 7.90 -9.77 12.29
N SER A 83 8.54 -10.18 11.21
CA SER A 83 9.98 -9.98 10.96
C SER A 83 10.30 -8.97 9.86
N ALA A 84 9.32 -8.52 9.07
CA ALA A 84 9.57 -7.64 7.92
C ALA A 84 8.33 -6.84 7.52
N GLU A 85 8.54 -5.55 7.31
CA GLU A 85 7.54 -4.71 6.65
C GLU A 85 7.66 -4.87 5.14
N ARG A 86 6.55 -5.21 4.48
CA ARG A 86 6.48 -5.39 3.04
C ARG A 86 5.31 -4.63 2.46
N TRP A 87 5.49 -4.17 1.24
CA TRP A 87 4.48 -3.48 0.45
C TRP A 87 4.36 -4.12 -0.91
N PHE A 88 3.13 -4.35 -1.33
CA PHE A 88 2.85 -4.92 -2.64
C PHE A 88 1.95 -4.00 -3.45
N MET A 89 2.13 -4.05 -4.77
CA MET A 89 1.21 -3.49 -5.73
C MET A 89 0.52 -4.64 -6.46
N MET A 90 -0.79 -4.72 -6.32
CA MET A 90 -1.64 -5.56 -7.14
C MET A 90 -2.04 -4.82 -8.41
N ARG A 91 -1.97 -5.50 -9.54
CA ARG A 91 -2.49 -5.02 -10.82
C ARG A 91 -3.44 -6.07 -11.37
N VAL A 92 -4.61 -5.64 -11.82
CA VAL A 92 -5.62 -6.50 -12.46
C VAL A 92 -5.87 -6.00 -13.87
N SER A 93 -5.89 -6.93 -14.82
CA SER A 93 -6.31 -6.70 -16.21
C SER A 93 -7.07 -7.91 -16.72
N GLN A 94 -7.81 -7.74 -17.80
CA GLN A 94 -8.56 -8.84 -18.43
C GLN A 94 -8.01 -9.15 -19.82
N PHE A 95 -8.25 -10.38 -20.28
CA PHE A 95 -8.04 -10.80 -21.66
C PHE A 95 -9.07 -11.86 -22.05
N VAL A 96 -9.23 -12.05 -23.35
CA VAL A 96 -10.13 -13.08 -23.92
C VAL A 96 -9.29 -14.11 -24.65
N LEU A 97 -9.50 -15.39 -24.33
CA LEU A 97 -8.88 -16.51 -25.02
C LEU A 97 -9.95 -17.52 -25.40
N SER A 98 -10.03 -17.86 -26.69
CA SER A 98 -11.03 -18.81 -27.23
C SER A 98 -12.47 -18.47 -26.83
N GLY A 99 -12.81 -17.18 -26.82
CA GLY A 99 -14.14 -16.68 -26.47
C GLY A 99 -14.46 -16.70 -24.97
N LYS A 100 -13.52 -17.08 -24.11
CA LYS A 100 -13.65 -17.04 -22.66
C LYS A 100 -12.86 -15.87 -22.08
N GLN A 101 -13.44 -15.20 -21.10
CA GLN A 101 -12.79 -14.11 -20.38
C GLN A 101 -11.96 -14.66 -19.21
N PHE A 102 -10.77 -14.08 -19.06
CA PHE A 102 -9.86 -14.34 -17.96
C PHE A 102 -9.36 -13.02 -17.39
N LEU A 103 -8.99 -13.05 -16.12
CA LEU A 103 -8.35 -11.93 -15.46
C LEU A 103 -6.93 -12.33 -15.04
N VAL A 104 -5.98 -11.45 -15.30
CA VAL A 104 -4.60 -11.57 -14.82
C VAL A 104 -4.46 -10.67 -13.61
N ILE A 105 -4.07 -11.26 -12.50
CA ILE A 105 -3.78 -10.56 -11.26
C ILE A 105 -2.28 -10.73 -11.00
N SER A 106 -1.55 -9.63 -10.92
CA SER A 106 -0.14 -9.68 -10.58
C SER A 106 0.15 -8.93 -9.29
N HIS A 107 1.11 -9.45 -8.51
CA HIS A 107 1.57 -8.87 -7.26
C HIS A 107 3.07 -8.62 -7.34
N ARG A 108 3.43 -7.35 -7.28
CA ARG A 108 4.81 -6.90 -7.32
C ARG A 108 5.21 -6.35 -5.96
N ASP A 109 6.33 -6.82 -5.43
CA ASP A 109 6.94 -6.24 -4.23
C ASP A 109 7.48 -4.84 -4.56
N ILE A 110 6.95 -3.83 -3.87
CA ILE A 110 7.33 -2.42 -3.99
C ILE A 110 7.98 -1.88 -2.72
N THR A 111 8.41 -2.76 -1.81
CA THR A 111 8.99 -2.39 -0.51
C THR A 111 10.18 -1.45 -0.67
N GLN A 112 11.12 -1.78 -1.58
CA GLN A 112 12.29 -0.93 -1.82
C GLN A 112 11.92 0.45 -2.38
N GLN A 113 10.90 0.50 -3.23
CA GLN A 113 10.38 1.77 -3.75
C GLN A 113 9.79 2.62 -2.62
N LYS A 114 8.96 2.03 -1.75
CA LYS A 114 8.37 2.73 -0.59
C LYS A 114 9.43 3.24 0.38
N LEU A 115 10.43 2.42 0.70
CA LEU A 115 11.53 2.84 1.57
C LEU A 115 12.34 3.98 0.95
N ALA A 116 12.60 3.94 -0.37
CA ALA A 116 13.29 5.02 -1.06
C ALA A 116 12.45 6.31 -1.09
N GLU A 117 11.15 6.24 -1.33
CA GLU A 117 10.24 7.38 -1.27
C GLU A 117 10.23 8.01 0.13
N GLU A 118 10.16 7.18 1.19
CA GLU A 118 10.23 7.65 2.57
C GLU A 118 11.58 8.29 2.90
N GLU A 119 12.68 7.75 2.38
CA GLU A 119 14.02 8.31 2.59
C GLU A 119 14.15 9.68 1.91
N VAL A 120 13.65 9.82 0.68
CA VAL A 120 13.61 11.11 -0.02
C VAL A 120 12.78 12.12 0.76
N LEU A 121 11.61 11.72 1.27
CA LEU A 121 10.79 12.57 2.13
C LEU A 121 11.49 12.95 3.43
N LYS A 122 12.27 12.03 4.03
CA LYS A 122 13.10 12.31 5.21
C LYS A 122 14.24 13.27 4.90
N LEU A 123 14.79 13.22 3.69
CA LEU A 123 15.87 14.14 3.27
C LEU A 123 15.35 15.54 2.93
N SER A 124 14.08 15.68 2.57
CA SER A 124 13.47 17.00 2.42
C SER A 124 13.53 17.74 3.74
N SER A 125 14.17 18.90 3.74
CA SER A 125 14.31 19.76 4.91
C SER A 125 13.30 20.89 4.96
N VAL A 126 12.56 21.08 3.87
CA VAL A 126 11.59 22.16 3.72
C VAL A 126 10.21 21.62 3.38
N ASP A 127 9.20 22.38 3.69
CA ASP A 127 7.83 22.17 3.27
C ASP A 127 7.68 22.71 1.83
N ASP A 128 7.20 21.87 0.93
CA ASP A 128 7.16 22.17 -0.51
C ASP A 128 6.22 23.32 -0.86
N VAL A 129 5.25 23.62 -0.01
CA VAL A 129 4.26 24.70 -0.24
C VAL A 129 4.77 26.04 0.26
N THR A 130 5.37 26.05 1.44
CA THR A 130 5.76 27.30 2.11
C THR A 130 7.26 27.62 1.97
N GLY A 131 8.09 26.64 1.59
CA GLY A 131 9.55 26.78 1.57
C GLY A 131 10.19 26.92 2.96
N LEU A 132 9.41 26.79 4.04
CA LEU A 132 9.89 26.84 5.41
C LEU A 132 10.41 25.48 5.86
N PRO A 133 11.28 25.44 6.90
CA PRO A 133 11.66 24.17 7.51
C PRO A 133 10.44 23.35 7.92
N ASN A 134 10.39 22.11 7.48
CA ASN A 134 9.28 21.23 7.82
C ASN A 134 9.28 20.82 9.30
N ARG A 135 8.20 20.17 9.75
CA ARG A 135 8.01 19.75 11.16
C ARG A 135 9.20 18.94 11.70
N ARG A 136 9.82 18.10 10.86
CA ARG A 136 10.99 17.29 11.27
C ARG A 136 12.18 18.14 11.59
N VAL A 137 12.55 19.05 10.68
CA VAL A 137 13.70 19.97 10.87
C VAL A 137 13.47 20.91 12.06
N PHE A 138 12.22 21.35 12.23
CA PHE A 138 11.84 22.12 13.41
C PHE A 138 12.06 21.32 14.71
N GLY A 139 11.66 20.05 14.76
CA GLY A 139 11.89 19.18 15.93
C GLY A 139 13.37 19.02 16.24
N GLU A 140 14.19 18.69 15.24
CA GLU A 140 15.65 18.57 15.40
C GLU A 140 16.31 19.88 15.86
N PHE A 141 15.83 21.02 15.36
CA PHE A 141 16.30 22.34 15.79
C PHE A 141 15.92 22.59 17.25
N LEU A 142 14.68 22.33 17.62
CA LEU A 142 14.17 22.53 18.98
C LEU A 142 14.97 21.68 19.99
N ASP A 143 15.22 20.40 19.70
CA ASP A 143 16.02 19.52 20.54
C ASP A 143 17.45 20.06 20.78
N LYS A 144 18.08 20.53 19.70
CA LYS A 144 19.43 21.17 19.80
C LYS A 144 19.39 22.44 20.66
N GLN A 145 18.38 23.29 20.47
CA GLN A 145 18.24 24.51 21.26
C GLN A 145 17.91 24.21 22.73
N TRP A 146 17.09 23.17 22.98
CA TRP A 146 16.79 22.73 24.34
C TRP A 146 18.06 22.31 25.10
N VAL A 147 18.84 21.41 24.52
CA VAL A 147 20.11 20.95 25.12
C VAL A 147 21.05 22.14 25.38
N ARG A 148 21.12 23.09 24.44
CA ARG A 148 21.92 24.29 24.58
C ARG A 148 21.43 25.20 25.73
N ALA A 149 20.11 25.42 25.79
CA ALA A 149 19.50 26.27 26.81
C ALA A 149 19.70 25.70 28.21
N VAL A 150 19.54 24.39 28.38
CA VAL A 150 19.83 23.71 29.66
C VAL A 150 21.29 23.87 30.07
N ARG A 151 22.23 23.66 29.14
CA ARG A 151 23.67 23.79 29.43
C ARG A 151 24.06 25.21 29.78
N MET A 152 23.51 26.20 29.08
CA MET A 152 23.86 27.62 29.26
C MET A 152 22.98 28.32 30.29
N LYS A 153 21.99 27.62 30.86
CA LYS A 153 21.01 28.18 31.80
C LYS A 153 20.27 29.41 31.23
N THR A 154 20.01 29.40 29.94
CA THR A 154 19.29 30.48 29.26
C THR A 154 17.83 30.06 29.00
N PRO A 155 16.88 31.00 29.12
CA PRO A 155 15.47 30.68 28.79
C PRO A 155 15.31 30.42 27.29
N ILE A 156 14.35 29.55 26.96
CA ILE A 156 13.87 29.32 25.60
C ILE A 156 12.36 29.61 25.55
N SER A 157 11.91 30.25 24.51
CA SER A 157 10.48 30.51 24.28
C SER A 157 10.06 29.87 22.97
N LEU A 158 8.89 29.28 22.95
CA LEU A 158 8.26 28.69 21.77
C LEU A 158 6.89 29.35 21.56
N ALA A 159 6.65 29.83 20.35
CA ALA A 159 5.33 30.29 19.92
C ALA A 159 4.72 29.27 18.93
N MET A 160 3.51 28.86 19.17
CA MET A 160 2.71 28.05 18.25
C MET A 160 1.56 28.90 17.73
N ILE A 161 1.45 29.01 16.42
CA ILE A 161 0.44 29.84 15.76
C ILE A 161 -0.37 28.92 14.85
N ASP A 162 -1.69 29.02 14.95
CA ASP A 162 -2.63 28.34 14.08
C ASP A 162 -3.59 29.35 13.45
N VAL A 163 -4.05 29.04 12.23
CA VAL A 163 -4.99 29.90 11.52
C VAL A 163 -6.38 29.32 11.65
N ASP A 164 -7.24 30.02 12.40
CA ASP A 164 -8.63 29.63 12.57
C ASP A 164 -9.34 29.48 11.22
N HIS A 165 -10.04 28.37 11.07
CA HIS A 165 -10.83 28.06 9.87
C HIS A 165 -10.02 27.99 8.56
N PHE A 166 -8.71 27.71 8.60
CA PHE A 166 -7.84 27.64 7.43
C PHE A 166 -8.43 26.81 6.28
N LYS A 167 -9.07 25.68 6.60
CA LYS A 167 -9.72 24.84 5.59
C LYS A 167 -10.79 25.58 4.78
N LYS A 168 -11.58 26.45 5.41
CA LYS A 168 -12.60 27.23 4.71
C LYS A 168 -12.00 28.28 3.77
N ILE A 169 -10.83 28.80 4.12
CA ILE A 169 -10.10 29.79 3.29
C ILE A 169 -9.49 29.08 2.08
N ASN A 170 -8.97 27.87 2.28
CA ASN A 170 -8.29 27.11 1.23
C ASN A 170 -9.26 26.46 0.22
N ASP A 171 -10.50 26.16 0.65
CA ASP A 171 -11.54 25.53 -0.17
C ASP A 171 -12.40 26.56 -0.93
N SER A 172 -12.12 27.89 -0.82
CA SER A 172 -12.81 29.00 -1.50
C SER A 172 -12.00 29.51 -2.71
#